data_fbda9bc3c476ee11f30ebb3b7a73208b
#
_entry.id   fbda9bc3c476ee11f30ebb3b7a73208b
#
_cell.length_a   1.000
_cell.length_b   1.000
_cell.length_c   1.000
_cell.angle_alpha   90.00
_cell.angle_beta   90.00
_cell.angle_gamma   90.00
#
_symmetry.space_group_name_H-M   'P 1'
#
loop_
_entity.id
_entity.type
_entity.pdbx_description
1 polymer ?
#
loop_
_entity_poly.entity_id
_entity_poly.type
_entity_poly.pdbx_seq_one_letter_code
_entity_poly.pdbx_strand_id
1 'polypeptide(L)'
;MEILLHHDYLIQALSSTEGASVLELCQAGRCKGWVASTTIQALWQGLKKEERNKIKPLLTYLSVVTPTPRDLEDALQGNDFEEKLALTLSRSCGFDAVVSTMPEKFSNSEGLVLTADQVQSKIDGPVDSVNEVKLLDISASYHEILNDVEMEIADTTRTGQFILGSKVVQLEEKISEYCQTKYAVGVSSGTDALLISLMAAGIGEGDEVITSPYTFFATAGSIVRAGAKPVFADINDVTFNIKAEHIERCITPKTKAIMPVHLYGQCADMEPIMALAKKHNLIVIEDAAQSIGSEYKNKRAGSLGDMGCFSFFPAKNLGAFGDGGIVTTSSDDLYEKLKVLRVHGSKPKYYHKSIGGNFRLDALQAGVVKAKLSYLEGWTEKRRQNATVYNQLLQQNALTQYIQLPPEVFPRHVFNQYVIRAGSRRDELRTFLNENKIGCEIYYPLPLHVQECFGSLGYKKGDFPESEKAANETLALPISHEITQSQQEYIVEKIRRFFLGE
;
A
#
# COMPACT_ATOMS: atom_id res chain seq x y z
N MET A 1 -10.65 -15.81 4.80
CA MET A 1 -11.19 -16.75 3.79
C MET A 1 -11.94 -15.97 2.74
N GLU A 2 -11.60 -16.13 1.48
CA GLU A 2 -12.31 -15.55 0.35
C GLU A 2 -13.15 -16.64 -0.32
N ILE A 3 -14.43 -16.38 -0.46
CA ILE A 3 -15.39 -17.37 -0.94
C ILE A 3 -16.25 -16.81 -2.07
N LEU A 4 -16.52 -17.63 -3.08
CA LEU A 4 -17.46 -17.33 -4.14
C LEU A 4 -18.83 -17.91 -3.76
N LEU A 5 -19.85 -17.06 -3.70
CA LEU A 5 -21.22 -17.47 -3.39
C LEU A 5 -21.95 -17.87 -4.68
N HIS A 6 -22.37 -19.13 -4.76
CA HIS A 6 -23.17 -19.62 -5.88
C HIS A 6 -24.63 -19.15 -5.76
N HIS A 7 -25.34 -19.09 -6.88
CA HIS A 7 -26.69 -18.53 -6.93
C HIS A 7 -27.72 -19.30 -6.08
N ASP A 8 -27.60 -20.63 -5.98
CA ASP A 8 -28.50 -21.46 -5.19
C ASP A 8 -28.40 -21.12 -3.68
N TYR A 9 -27.16 -20.88 -3.19
CA TYR A 9 -26.95 -20.43 -1.82
C TYR A 9 -27.58 -19.05 -1.58
N LEU A 10 -27.41 -18.11 -2.50
CA LEU A 10 -27.98 -16.78 -2.37
C LEU A 10 -29.51 -16.80 -2.37
N ILE A 11 -30.14 -17.65 -3.20
CA ILE A 11 -31.60 -17.83 -3.21
C ILE A 11 -32.07 -18.40 -1.88
N GLN A 12 -31.42 -19.41 -1.33
CA GLN A 12 -31.80 -19.99 -0.05
C GLN A 12 -31.60 -19.00 1.11
N ALA A 13 -30.47 -18.28 1.15
CA ALA A 13 -30.21 -17.26 2.17
C ALA A 13 -31.26 -16.15 2.21
N LEU A 14 -31.98 -15.94 1.10
CA LEU A 14 -33.05 -14.95 0.98
C LEU A 14 -34.43 -15.51 1.38
N SER A 15 -34.60 -16.81 1.27
CA SER A 15 -35.89 -17.49 1.52
C SER A 15 -36.02 -18.12 2.90
N SER A 16 -34.92 -18.31 3.62
CA SER A 16 -34.90 -18.95 4.94
C SER A 16 -33.92 -18.26 5.90
N THR A 17 -34.16 -18.42 7.20
CA THR A 17 -33.23 -17.95 8.26
C THR A 17 -31.98 -18.82 8.38
N GLU A 18 -32.00 -20.05 7.87
CA GLU A 18 -30.85 -20.98 7.95
C GLU A 18 -29.71 -20.66 6.96
N GLY A 19 -30.00 -19.98 5.86
CA GLY A 19 -28.98 -19.60 4.87
C GLY A 19 -28.21 -18.33 5.17
N ALA A 20 -28.53 -17.61 6.23
CA ALA A 20 -27.96 -16.29 6.52
C ALA A 20 -26.54 -16.35 7.11
N SER A 21 -26.08 -17.50 7.62
CA SER A 21 -24.86 -17.62 8.41
C SER A 21 -23.57 -17.12 7.70
N VAL A 22 -23.38 -17.45 6.43
CA VAL A 22 -22.18 -16.99 5.70
C VAL A 22 -22.27 -15.50 5.35
N LEU A 23 -23.46 -14.99 5.05
CA LEU A 23 -23.67 -13.56 4.83
C LEU A 23 -23.44 -12.75 6.11
N GLU A 24 -23.83 -13.28 7.26
CA GLU A 24 -23.54 -12.70 8.58
C GLU A 24 -22.04 -12.69 8.87
N LEU A 25 -21.32 -13.74 8.49
CA LEU A 25 -19.85 -13.78 8.60
C LEU A 25 -19.18 -12.74 7.70
N CYS A 26 -19.67 -12.54 6.48
CA CYS A 26 -19.18 -11.50 5.59
C CYS A 26 -19.48 -10.10 6.16
N GLN A 27 -20.66 -9.90 6.71
CA GLN A 27 -21.07 -8.65 7.38
C GLN A 27 -20.20 -8.35 8.59
N ALA A 28 -19.86 -9.39 9.38
CA ALA A 28 -18.97 -9.28 10.53
C ALA A 28 -17.47 -9.16 10.13
N GLY A 29 -17.13 -9.21 8.84
CA GLY A 29 -15.75 -9.13 8.35
C GLY A 29 -14.92 -10.39 8.62
N ARG A 30 -15.52 -11.50 8.99
CA ARG A 30 -14.85 -12.77 9.29
C ARG A 30 -14.50 -13.59 8.04
N CYS A 31 -15.16 -13.31 6.92
CA CYS A 31 -14.77 -13.75 5.59
C CYS A 31 -15.10 -12.68 4.55
N LYS A 32 -14.51 -12.77 3.36
CA LYS A 32 -14.84 -11.92 2.22
C LYS A 32 -15.66 -12.72 1.23
N GLY A 33 -16.89 -12.28 1.02
CA GLY A 33 -17.81 -12.91 0.07
C GLY A 33 -17.70 -12.26 -1.32
N TRP A 34 -17.71 -13.10 -2.34
CA TRP A 34 -17.71 -12.68 -3.74
C TRP A 34 -18.94 -13.26 -4.44
N VAL A 35 -19.41 -12.58 -5.46
CA VAL A 35 -20.51 -13.06 -6.31
C VAL A 35 -20.23 -12.70 -7.76
N ALA A 36 -20.46 -13.64 -8.68
CA ALA A 36 -20.29 -13.37 -10.09
C ALA A 36 -21.37 -12.37 -10.58
N SER A 37 -20.96 -11.44 -11.45
CA SER A 37 -21.88 -10.44 -12.02
C SER A 37 -23.04 -11.09 -12.78
N THR A 38 -22.81 -12.22 -13.44
CA THR A 38 -23.84 -13.05 -14.10
C THR A 38 -24.85 -13.58 -13.10
N THR A 39 -24.41 -14.02 -11.92
CA THR A 39 -25.28 -14.49 -10.82
C THR A 39 -26.18 -13.36 -10.31
N ILE A 40 -25.64 -12.15 -10.12
CA ILE A 40 -26.43 -10.98 -9.70
C ILE A 40 -27.47 -10.65 -10.77
N GLN A 41 -27.11 -10.67 -12.04
CA GLN A 41 -28.04 -10.37 -13.13
C GLN A 41 -29.17 -11.38 -13.21
N ALA A 42 -28.88 -12.68 -13.09
CA ALA A 42 -29.88 -13.75 -13.08
C ALA A 42 -30.83 -13.63 -11.88
N LEU A 43 -30.29 -13.41 -10.69
CA LEU A 43 -31.10 -13.17 -9.47
C LEU A 43 -32.00 -11.93 -9.64
N TRP A 44 -31.45 -10.82 -10.14
CA TRP A 44 -32.22 -9.58 -10.29
C TRP A 44 -33.37 -9.71 -11.28
N GLN A 45 -33.21 -10.51 -12.34
CA GLN A 45 -34.28 -10.78 -13.30
C GLN A 45 -35.36 -11.69 -12.73
N GLY A 46 -35.00 -12.68 -11.88
CA GLY A 46 -35.93 -13.67 -11.30
C GLY A 46 -36.73 -13.18 -10.09
N LEU A 47 -36.32 -12.12 -9.42
CA LEU A 47 -36.90 -11.69 -8.14
C LEU A 47 -37.99 -10.64 -8.28
N LYS A 48 -39.03 -10.73 -7.42
CA LYS A 48 -40.06 -9.71 -7.26
C LYS A 48 -39.48 -8.45 -6.58
N LYS A 49 -40.17 -7.32 -6.75
CA LYS A 49 -39.71 -6.01 -6.22
C LYS A 49 -39.46 -6.03 -4.69
N GLU A 50 -40.26 -6.74 -3.93
CA GLU A 50 -40.13 -6.86 -2.49
C GLU A 50 -38.88 -7.66 -2.08
N GLU A 51 -38.57 -8.71 -2.83
CA GLU A 51 -37.37 -9.54 -2.63
C GLU A 51 -36.10 -8.77 -3.00
N ARG A 52 -36.12 -7.99 -4.07
CA ARG A 52 -35.00 -7.09 -4.45
C ARG A 52 -34.65 -6.09 -3.33
N ASN A 53 -35.65 -5.57 -2.63
CA ASN A 53 -35.43 -4.66 -1.51
C ASN A 53 -34.77 -5.32 -0.31
N LYS A 54 -34.95 -6.64 -0.11
CA LYS A 54 -34.27 -7.41 0.94
C LYS A 54 -32.81 -7.73 0.61
N ILE A 55 -32.52 -7.97 -0.69
CA ILE A 55 -31.16 -8.29 -1.15
C ILE A 55 -30.25 -7.07 -1.17
N LYS A 56 -30.76 -5.91 -1.56
CA LYS A 56 -29.96 -4.72 -1.78
C LYS A 56 -29.01 -4.37 -0.60
N PRO A 57 -29.43 -4.44 0.68
CA PRO A 57 -28.52 -4.24 1.81
C PRO A 57 -27.46 -5.34 1.93
N LEU A 58 -27.77 -6.60 1.60
CA LEU A 58 -26.85 -7.73 1.70
C LEU A 58 -25.74 -7.66 0.64
N LEU A 59 -26.06 -7.20 -0.56
CA LEU A 59 -25.08 -7.02 -1.63
C LEU A 59 -24.01 -5.95 -1.31
N THR A 60 -24.26 -5.07 -0.33
CA THR A 60 -23.25 -4.08 0.09
C THR A 60 -22.05 -4.69 0.81
N TYR A 61 -22.17 -5.91 1.30
CA TYR A 61 -21.09 -6.65 1.98
C TYR A 61 -20.39 -7.67 1.07
N LEU A 62 -20.83 -7.79 -0.18
CA LEU A 62 -20.27 -8.70 -1.17
C LEU A 62 -19.50 -7.95 -2.22
N SER A 63 -18.36 -8.47 -2.57
CA SER A 63 -17.59 -8.02 -3.75
C SER A 63 -18.14 -8.69 -5.01
N VAL A 64 -18.05 -8.02 -6.15
CA VAL A 64 -18.51 -8.54 -7.43
C VAL A 64 -17.31 -8.91 -8.28
N VAL A 65 -17.29 -10.14 -8.81
CA VAL A 65 -16.35 -10.57 -9.83
C VAL A 65 -17.05 -10.68 -11.17
N THR A 66 -16.47 -10.11 -12.20
CA THR A 66 -16.98 -10.23 -13.57
C THR A 66 -16.14 -11.24 -14.34
N PRO A 67 -16.75 -12.30 -14.90
CA PRO A 67 -16.03 -13.29 -15.69
C PRO A 67 -15.33 -12.65 -16.90
N THR A 68 -14.10 -13.07 -17.15
CA THR A 68 -13.39 -12.72 -18.39
C THR A 68 -13.95 -13.50 -19.57
N PRO A 69 -13.71 -13.09 -20.84
CA PRO A 69 -14.08 -13.89 -22.02
C PRO A 69 -13.53 -15.32 -21.96
N ARG A 70 -12.33 -15.52 -21.39
CA ARG A 70 -11.72 -16.86 -21.23
C ARG A 70 -12.48 -17.71 -20.21
N ASP A 71 -12.88 -17.14 -19.07
CA ASP A 71 -13.69 -17.86 -18.08
C ASP A 71 -15.01 -18.33 -18.68
N LEU A 72 -15.62 -17.50 -19.53
CA LEU A 72 -16.86 -17.83 -20.22
C LEU A 72 -16.65 -18.93 -21.28
N GLU A 73 -15.57 -18.86 -22.06
CA GLU A 73 -15.21 -19.89 -23.05
C GLU A 73 -14.95 -21.24 -22.37
N ASP A 74 -14.21 -21.26 -21.27
CA ASP A 74 -13.91 -22.48 -20.50
C ASP A 74 -15.18 -23.10 -19.90
N ALA A 75 -16.13 -22.25 -19.44
CA ALA A 75 -17.41 -22.69 -18.88
C ALA A 75 -18.39 -23.22 -19.94
N LEU A 76 -18.34 -22.72 -21.18
CA LEU A 76 -19.21 -23.14 -22.29
C LEU A 76 -18.99 -24.58 -22.78
N GLN A 77 -17.94 -25.24 -22.34
CA GLN A 77 -17.61 -26.61 -22.78
C GLN A 77 -18.46 -27.72 -22.12
N GLY A 78 -19.76 -27.52 -21.86
CA GLY A 78 -20.64 -28.54 -21.32
C GLY A 78 -22.03 -28.08 -20.92
N ASN A 79 -22.80 -28.98 -20.33
CA ASN A 79 -24.22 -28.76 -20.06
C ASN A 79 -24.51 -27.97 -18.76
N ASP A 80 -23.51 -27.85 -17.84
CA ASP A 80 -23.69 -27.24 -16.52
C ASP A 80 -22.88 -25.94 -16.44
N PHE A 81 -23.29 -24.96 -17.26
CA PHE A 81 -22.54 -23.69 -17.44
C PHE A 81 -22.29 -22.95 -16.15
N GLU A 82 -23.29 -22.80 -15.27
CA GLU A 82 -23.15 -22.00 -14.03
C GLU A 82 -22.22 -22.66 -13.00
N GLU A 83 -22.31 -23.98 -12.82
CA GLU A 83 -21.42 -24.73 -11.95
C GLU A 83 -19.97 -24.69 -12.47
N LYS A 84 -19.79 -24.85 -13.78
CA LYS A 84 -18.47 -24.74 -14.40
C LYS A 84 -17.91 -23.35 -14.30
N LEU A 85 -18.73 -22.31 -14.55
CA LEU A 85 -18.31 -20.93 -14.41
C LEU A 85 -17.86 -20.63 -12.96
N ALA A 86 -18.61 -21.09 -11.96
CA ALA A 86 -18.23 -20.90 -10.56
C ALA A 86 -16.91 -21.59 -10.22
N LEU A 87 -16.68 -22.83 -10.70
CA LEU A 87 -15.41 -23.53 -10.51
C LEU A 87 -14.25 -22.88 -11.27
N THR A 88 -14.50 -22.41 -12.49
CA THR A 88 -13.50 -21.71 -13.30
C THR A 88 -13.09 -20.39 -12.63
N LEU A 89 -14.05 -19.57 -12.19
CA LEU A 89 -13.79 -18.35 -11.48
C LEU A 89 -13.05 -18.61 -10.16
N SER A 90 -13.42 -19.67 -9.43
CA SER A 90 -12.74 -20.02 -8.18
C SER A 90 -11.28 -20.36 -8.41
N ARG A 91 -10.96 -21.06 -9.50
CA ARG A 91 -9.58 -21.41 -9.85
C ARG A 91 -8.81 -20.24 -10.43
N SER A 92 -9.39 -19.52 -11.39
CA SER A 92 -8.73 -18.37 -12.06
C SER A 92 -8.51 -17.20 -11.11
N CYS A 93 -9.43 -16.99 -10.18
CA CYS A 93 -9.38 -15.94 -9.18
C CYS A 93 -8.77 -16.37 -7.83
N GLY A 94 -8.50 -17.67 -7.62
CA GLY A 94 -7.87 -18.16 -6.41
C GLY A 94 -8.73 -18.07 -5.16
N PHE A 95 -10.08 -18.21 -5.28
CA PHE A 95 -10.96 -18.27 -4.12
C PHE A 95 -10.74 -19.53 -3.29
N ASP A 96 -10.88 -19.42 -1.98
CA ASP A 96 -10.70 -20.54 -1.04
C ASP A 96 -11.79 -21.60 -1.17
N ALA A 97 -13.01 -21.19 -1.56
CA ALA A 97 -14.12 -22.10 -1.80
C ALA A 97 -15.27 -21.46 -2.59
N VAL A 98 -16.10 -22.31 -3.19
CA VAL A 98 -17.44 -21.98 -3.68
C VAL A 98 -18.45 -22.43 -2.65
N VAL A 99 -19.38 -21.56 -2.26
CA VAL A 99 -20.45 -21.90 -1.30
C VAL A 99 -21.71 -22.24 -2.07
N SER A 100 -22.19 -23.45 -1.92
CA SER A 100 -23.41 -23.98 -2.54
C SER A 100 -24.25 -24.76 -1.54
N THR A 101 -25.55 -24.78 -1.75
CA THR A 101 -26.49 -25.64 -1.01
C THR A 101 -26.57 -27.07 -1.56
N MET A 102 -26.06 -27.27 -2.77
CA MET A 102 -26.06 -28.54 -3.49
C MET A 102 -24.65 -28.87 -4.02
N PRO A 103 -23.65 -29.09 -3.11
CA PRO A 103 -22.27 -29.34 -3.52
C PRO A 103 -22.09 -30.59 -4.38
N GLU A 104 -23.02 -31.55 -4.28
CA GLU A 104 -23.03 -32.76 -5.08
C GLU A 104 -23.26 -32.55 -6.59
N LYS A 105 -23.76 -31.39 -6.98
CA LYS A 105 -23.89 -31.01 -8.40
C LYS A 105 -22.56 -30.66 -9.06
N PHE A 106 -21.54 -30.33 -8.25
CA PHE A 106 -20.23 -29.93 -8.77
C PHE A 106 -19.34 -31.14 -8.99
N SER A 107 -19.35 -31.69 -10.18
CA SER A 107 -18.45 -32.79 -10.56
C SER A 107 -16.97 -32.32 -10.54
N ASN A 108 -16.07 -33.14 -9.97
CA ASN A 108 -14.62 -32.86 -9.89
C ASN A 108 -14.23 -31.60 -9.09
N SER A 109 -14.98 -31.25 -8.05
CA SER A 109 -14.70 -30.05 -7.24
C SER A 109 -13.53 -30.18 -6.26
N GLU A 110 -13.01 -31.42 -6.02
CA GLU A 110 -11.84 -31.71 -5.18
C GLU A 110 -11.85 -31.01 -3.80
N GLY A 111 -13.02 -30.88 -3.18
CA GLY A 111 -13.16 -30.19 -1.90
C GLY A 111 -13.22 -28.65 -1.98
N LEU A 112 -13.24 -28.09 -3.19
CA LEU A 112 -13.37 -26.66 -3.40
C LEU A 112 -14.79 -26.15 -3.09
N VAL A 113 -15.81 -26.98 -3.25
CA VAL A 113 -17.22 -26.61 -2.98
C VAL A 113 -17.62 -27.01 -1.57
N LEU A 114 -18.13 -26.08 -0.80
CA LEU A 114 -18.50 -26.25 0.61
C LEU A 114 -19.95 -25.84 0.86
N THR A 115 -20.56 -26.46 1.86
CA THR A 115 -21.84 -25.95 2.45
C THR A 115 -21.57 -24.75 3.37
N ALA A 116 -22.63 -24.02 3.72
CA ALA A 116 -22.53 -22.91 4.68
C ALA A 116 -21.97 -23.37 6.04
N ASP A 117 -22.41 -24.52 6.54
CA ASP A 117 -21.95 -25.10 7.81
C ASP A 117 -20.47 -25.47 7.76
N GLN A 118 -20.01 -25.99 6.63
CA GLN A 118 -18.57 -26.30 6.42
C GLN A 118 -17.72 -25.02 6.39
N VAL A 119 -18.21 -23.94 5.80
CA VAL A 119 -17.55 -22.63 5.83
C VAL A 119 -17.53 -22.09 7.25
N GLN A 120 -18.69 -22.13 7.94
CA GLN A 120 -18.79 -21.71 9.34
C GLN A 120 -17.79 -22.47 10.21
N SER A 121 -17.75 -23.80 10.09
CA SER A 121 -16.80 -24.65 10.82
C SER A 121 -15.34 -24.35 10.53
N LYS A 122 -15.00 -23.99 9.27
CA LYS A 122 -13.64 -23.55 8.90
C LYS A 122 -13.27 -22.19 9.48
N ILE A 123 -14.24 -21.28 9.58
CA ILE A 123 -14.05 -19.93 10.15
C ILE A 123 -14.02 -19.96 11.68
N ASP A 124 -14.86 -20.78 12.30
CA ASP A 124 -14.93 -20.96 13.76
C ASP A 124 -13.91 -22.00 14.29
N GLY A 125 -13.16 -22.62 13.39
CA GLY A 125 -12.06 -23.51 13.75
C GLY A 125 -11.05 -22.82 14.67
N PRO A 126 -10.27 -23.57 15.44
CA PRO A 126 -9.29 -22.99 16.34
C PRO A 126 -8.36 -22.02 15.57
N VAL A 127 -7.92 -20.96 16.22
CA VAL A 127 -7.01 -19.94 15.67
C VAL A 127 -5.78 -20.56 15.00
N ASP A 128 -5.41 -21.77 15.42
CA ASP A 128 -4.33 -22.58 14.81
C ASP A 128 -4.65 -23.12 13.41
N SER A 129 -5.88 -22.91 12.86
CA SER A 129 -6.21 -23.25 11.47
C SER A 129 -5.60 -22.27 10.43
N VAL A 130 -5.10 -21.13 10.87
CA VAL A 130 -4.33 -20.21 10.01
C VAL A 130 -2.96 -20.82 9.75
N ASN A 131 -2.73 -21.28 8.52
CA ASN A 131 -1.48 -21.98 8.16
C ASN A 131 -0.30 -21.06 7.83
N GLU A 132 -0.58 -19.87 7.34
CA GLU A 132 0.43 -18.87 6.95
C GLU A 132 -0.19 -17.47 6.89
N VAL A 133 0.56 -16.46 7.34
CA VAL A 133 0.20 -15.05 7.13
C VAL A 133 1.39 -14.34 6.48
N LYS A 134 1.26 -14.01 5.20
CA LYS A 134 2.28 -13.24 4.49
C LYS A 134 2.35 -11.81 5.04
N LEU A 135 3.54 -11.21 5.04
CA LEU A 135 3.69 -9.80 5.39
C LEU A 135 2.84 -8.90 4.49
N LEU A 136 2.78 -9.23 3.21
CA LEU A 136 1.93 -8.60 2.20
C LEU A 136 1.59 -9.65 1.13
N ASP A 137 0.32 -9.79 0.80
CA ASP A 137 -0.14 -10.58 -0.34
C ASP A 137 -0.64 -9.66 -1.45
N ILE A 138 0.24 -9.34 -2.41
CA ILE A 138 -0.10 -8.45 -3.53
C ILE A 138 -1.15 -9.09 -4.45
N SER A 139 -1.19 -10.43 -4.50
CA SER A 139 -2.12 -11.15 -5.37
C SER A 139 -3.55 -11.15 -4.84
N ALA A 140 -3.74 -11.00 -3.53
CA ALA A 140 -5.06 -11.05 -2.90
C ALA A 140 -5.99 -9.92 -3.38
N SER A 141 -5.46 -8.71 -3.62
CA SER A 141 -6.26 -7.58 -4.12
C SER A 141 -6.55 -7.63 -5.62
N TYR A 142 -5.93 -8.59 -6.35
CA TYR A 142 -6.04 -8.62 -7.80
C TYR A 142 -7.47 -8.87 -8.31
N HIS A 143 -8.24 -9.70 -7.61
CA HIS A 143 -9.60 -10.05 -8.00
C HIS A 143 -10.54 -8.85 -8.04
N GLU A 144 -10.40 -7.93 -7.08
CA GLU A 144 -11.24 -6.73 -6.99
C GLU A 144 -11.01 -5.76 -8.16
N ILE A 145 -9.78 -5.70 -8.66
CA ILE A 145 -9.33 -4.72 -9.65
C ILE A 145 -9.12 -5.31 -11.04
N LEU A 146 -9.29 -6.62 -11.21
CA LEU A 146 -8.90 -7.37 -12.43
C LEU A 146 -9.44 -6.72 -13.69
N ASN A 147 -10.75 -6.49 -13.77
CA ASN A 147 -11.39 -5.96 -14.96
C ASN A 147 -10.90 -4.55 -15.33
N ASP A 148 -10.76 -3.68 -14.32
CA ASP A 148 -10.33 -2.29 -14.55
C ASP A 148 -8.88 -2.24 -15.04
N VAL A 149 -8.02 -3.10 -14.46
CA VAL A 149 -6.62 -3.20 -14.86
C VAL A 149 -6.48 -3.82 -16.25
N GLU A 150 -7.20 -4.90 -16.55
CA GLU A 150 -7.18 -5.53 -17.88
C GLU A 150 -7.68 -4.59 -18.98
N MET A 151 -8.73 -3.83 -18.72
CA MET A 151 -9.19 -2.80 -19.65
C MET A 151 -8.12 -1.74 -19.95
N GLU A 152 -7.40 -1.26 -18.94
CA GLU A 152 -6.33 -0.28 -19.10
C GLU A 152 -5.15 -0.85 -19.90
N ILE A 153 -4.76 -2.10 -19.63
CA ILE A 153 -3.69 -2.81 -20.36
C ILE A 153 -4.09 -3.05 -21.81
N ALA A 154 -5.32 -3.56 -22.05
CA ALA A 154 -5.83 -3.84 -23.39
C ALA A 154 -5.93 -2.55 -24.23
N ASP A 155 -6.41 -1.44 -23.64
CA ASP A 155 -6.49 -0.15 -24.32
C ASP A 155 -5.10 0.40 -24.68
N THR A 156 -4.14 0.32 -23.76
CA THR A 156 -2.76 0.74 -24.02
C THR A 156 -2.12 -0.10 -25.13
N THR A 157 -2.34 -1.43 -25.11
CA THR A 157 -1.82 -2.34 -26.12
C THR A 157 -2.44 -2.08 -27.50
N ARG A 158 -3.77 -1.85 -27.55
CA ARG A 158 -4.49 -1.56 -28.80
C ARG A 158 -4.05 -0.25 -29.44
N THR A 159 -3.78 0.78 -28.63
CA THR A 159 -3.34 2.09 -29.13
C THR A 159 -1.84 2.13 -29.48
N GLY A 160 -1.03 1.23 -28.93
CA GLY A 160 0.43 1.20 -29.12
C GLY A 160 1.16 2.37 -28.47
N GLN A 161 0.51 3.15 -27.63
CA GLN A 161 1.07 4.34 -26.96
C GLN A 161 1.75 3.96 -25.63
N PHE A 162 2.91 3.29 -25.71
CA PHE A 162 3.58 2.76 -24.53
C PHE A 162 4.43 3.80 -23.75
N ILE A 163 4.83 4.87 -24.39
CA ILE A 163 5.70 5.88 -23.80
C ILE A 163 4.98 7.22 -23.70
N LEU A 164 4.82 7.72 -22.46
CA LEU A 164 4.03 8.92 -22.19
C LEU A 164 2.60 8.78 -22.73
N GLY A 165 1.98 9.85 -23.22
CA GLY A 165 0.66 9.81 -23.83
C GLY A 165 -0.49 9.95 -22.82
N SER A 166 -1.70 9.62 -23.29
CA SER A 166 -2.93 9.92 -22.55
C SER A 166 -3.04 9.24 -21.18
N LYS A 167 -2.56 8.01 -21.04
CA LYS A 167 -2.61 7.27 -19.76
C LYS A 167 -1.78 7.96 -18.68
N VAL A 168 -0.58 8.42 -19.05
CA VAL A 168 0.30 9.15 -18.13
C VAL A 168 -0.31 10.49 -17.76
N VAL A 169 -0.83 11.24 -18.73
CA VAL A 169 -1.50 12.55 -18.49
C VAL A 169 -2.70 12.38 -17.55
N GLN A 170 -3.57 11.41 -17.81
CA GLN A 170 -4.74 11.14 -16.96
C GLN A 170 -4.35 10.75 -15.52
N LEU A 171 -3.29 9.97 -15.36
CA LEU A 171 -2.78 9.64 -14.02
C LEU A 171 -2.21 10.89 -13.33
N GLU A 172 -1.41 11.69 -14.03
CA GLU A 172 -0.83 12.94 -13.52
C GLU A 172 -1.93 13.91 -13.03
N GLU A 173 -2.98 14.10 -13.81
CA GLU A 173 -4.15 14.91 -13.45
C GLU A 173 -4.85 14.38 -12.19
N LYS A 174 -5.16 13.08 -12.14
CA LYS A 174 -5.81 12.45 -10.99
C LYS A 174 -4.97 12.49 -9.71
N ILE A 175 -3.65 12.28 -9.81
CA ILE A 175 -2.75 12.34 -8.64
C ILE A 175 -2.59 13.79 -8.17
N SER A 176 -2.49 14.77 -9.07
CA SER A 176 -2.41 16.18 -8.67
C SER A 176 -3.68 16.60 -7.91
N GLU A 177 -4.86 16.21 -8.37
CA GLU A 177 -6.12 16.43 -7.67
C GLU A 177 -6.14 15.72 -6.31
N TYR A 178 -5.78 14.42 -6.28
CA TYR A 178 -5.76 13.61 -5.07
C TYR A 178 -4.81 14.16 -4.01
N CYS A 179 -3.63 14.62 -4.41
CA CYS A 179 -2.62 15.21 -3.52
C CYS A 179 -2.82 16.70 -3.25
N GLN A 180 -3.87 17.34 -3.79
CA GLN A 180 -4.16 18.78 -3.61
C GLN A 180 -3.02 19.68 -4.13
N THR A 181 -2.40 19.30 -5.25
CA THR A 181 -1.34 20.06 -5.91
C THR A 181 -1.78 20.53 -7.29
N LYS A 182 -1.06 21.50 -7.86
CA LYS A 182 -1.38 22.01 -9.20
C LYS A 182 -0.96 21.05 -10.31
N TYR A 183 0.13 20.31 -10.09
CA TYR A 183 0.77 19.44 -11.07
C TYR A 183 1.26 18.14 -10.45
N ALA A 184 1.33 17.12 -11.31
CA ALA A 184 2.09 15.91 -11.05
C ALA A 184 2.87 15.52 -12.32
N VAL A 185 4.01 14.84 -12.16
CA VAL A 185 4.87 14.37 -13.24
C VAL A 185 5.24 12.92 -12.98
N GLY A 186 4.70 12.01 -13.80
CA GLY A 186 4.98 10.57 -13.71
C GLY A 186 6.43 10.25 -14.08
N VAL A 187 7.09 9.45 -13.26
CA VAL A 187 8.50 9.06 -13.40
C VAL A 187 8.71 7.56 -13.22
N SER A 188 9.88 7.07 -13.60
CA SER A 188 10.25 5.65 -13.68
C SER A 188 10.28 4.92 -12.33
N SER A 189 10.50 5.62 -11.23
CA SER A 189 10.53 5.04 -9.87
C SER A 189 10.45 6.11 -8.78
N GLY A 190 10.21 5.71 -7.54
CA GLY A 190 10.32 6.62 -6.39
C GLY A 190 11.74 7.17 -6.22
N THR A 191 12.76 6.38 -6.52
CA THR A 191 14.17 6.82 -6.51
C THR A 191 14.42 7.93 -7.52
N ASP A 192 13.87 7.77 -8.73
CA ASP A 192 13.99 8.78 -9.77
C ASP A 192 13.13 10.01 -9.48
N ALA A 193 12.01 9.85 -8.75
CA ALA A 193 11.22 10.98 -8.24
C ALA A 193 12.07 11.90 -7.33
N LEU A 194 12.82 11.32 -6.39
CA LEU A 194 13.73 12.05 -5.51
C LEU A 194 14.88 12.69 -6.30
N LEU A 195 15.52 11.92 -7.18
CA LEU A 195 16.66 12.40 -7.97
C LEU A 195 16.28 13.56 -8.91
N ILE A 196 15.19 13.40 -9.67
CA ILE A 196 14.75 14.44 -10.62
C ILE A 196 14.29 15.72 -9.89
N SER A 197 13.75 15.58 -8.67
CA SER A 197 13.35 16.72 -7.83
C SER A 197 14.58 17.52 -7.36
N LEU A 198 15.65 16.84 -6.95
CA LEU A 198 16.92 17.48 -6.62
C LEU A 198 17.51 18.20 -7.84
N MET A 199 17.49 17.54 -9.00
CA MET A 199 17.97 18.15 -10.27
C MET A 199 17.11 19.37 -10.66
N ALA A 200 15.78 19.31 -10.54
CA ALA A 200 14.88 20.42 -10.84
C ALA A 200 15.09 21.61 -9.89
N ALA A 201 15.44 21.33 -8.64
CA ALA A 201 15.82 22.33 -7.63
C ALA A 201 17.21 22.92 -7.88
N GLY A 202 17.99 22.40 -8.84
CA GLY A 202 19.36 22.85 -9.12
C GLY A 202 20.37 22.44 -8.05
N ILE A 203 20.09 21.40 -7.29
CA ILE A 203 20.94 20.88 -6.21
C ILE A 203 22.00 19.96 -6.80
N GLY A 204 23.25 20.15 -6.42
CA GLY A 204 24.40 19.41 -6.96
C GLY A 204 25.66 19.52 -6.13
N GLU A 205 26.81 19.46 -6.79
CA GLU A 205 28.13 19.47 -6.17
C GLU A 205 28.34 20.71 -5.27
N GLY A 206 28.80 20.48 -4.06
CA GLY A 206 29.03 21.52 -3.07
C GLY A 206 27.81 21.85 -2.18
N ASP A 207 26.63 21.41 -2.56
CA ASP A 207 25.39 21.61 -1.80
C ASP A 207 25.18 20.53 -0.73
N GLU A 208 24.46 20.87 0.31
CA GLU A 208 24.04 19.98 1.38
C GLU A 208 22.51 19.85 1.42
N VAL A 209 22.02 18.61 1.62
CA VAL A 209 20.60 18.32 1.80
C VAL A 209 20.41 17.60 3.13
N ILE A 210 19.57 18.17 4.01
CA ILE A 210 19.31 17.60 5.32
C ILE A 210 18.19 16.56 5.22
N THR A 211 18.43 15.36 5.75
CA THR A 211 17.44 14.27 5.80
C THR A 211 17.64 13.39 7.03
N SER A 212 16.78 12.37 7.21
CA SER A 212 16.88 11.38 8.29
C SER A 212 17.88 10.26 7.95
N PRO A 213 18.65 9.76 8.92
CA PRO A 213 19.43 8.54 8.74
C PRO A 213 18.58 7.27 8.85
N TYR A 214 17.35 7.36 9.34
CA TYR A 214 16.42 6.22 9.48
C TYR A 214 15.33 6.26 8.41
N THR A 215 15.67 5.77 7.25
CA THR A 215 14.80 5.73 6.06
C THR A 215 15.31 4.68 5.07
N PHE A 216 14.57 4.50 3.97
CA PHE A 216 15.04 3.70 2.85
C PHE A 216 16.25 4.36 2.18
N PHE A 217 17.12 3.52 1.64
CA PHE A 217 18.38 3.94 1.01
C PHE A 217 18.23 5.05 -0.05
N ALA A 218 17.14 5.00 -0.83
CA ALA A 218 16.92 5.94 -1.95
C ALA A 218 16.95 7.41 -1.51
N THR A 219 16.51 7.73 -0.30
CA THR A 219 16.47 9.11 0.23
C THR A 219 17.88 9.76 0.16
N ALA A 220 18.86 9.17 0.83
CA ALA A 220 20.24 9.69 0.83
C ALA A 220 21.00 9.31 -0.45
N GLY A 221 20.71 8.15 -1.03
CA GLY A 221 21.33 7.71 -2.29
C GLY A 221 21.03 8.66 -3.45
N SER A 222 19.82 9.20 -3.53
CA SER A 222 19.45 10.20 -4.55
C SER A 222 20.21 11.52 -4.37
N ILE A 223 20.44 11.95 -3.12
CA ILE A 223 21.23 13.15 -2.81
C ILE A 223 22.68 13.00 -3.32
N VAL A 224 23.30 11.85 -3.02
CA VAL A 224 24.68 11.58 -3.51
C VAL A 224 24.72 11.47 -5.02
N ARG A 225 23.73 10.82 -5.65
CA ARG A 225 23.63 10.71 -7.12
C ARG A 225 23.44 12.07 -7.78
N ALA A 226 22.78 13.01 -7.12
CA ALA A 226 22.69 14.40 -7.60
C ALA A 226 24.00 15.17 -7.47
N GLY A 227 25.02 14.63 -6.81
CA GLY A 227 26.32 15.26 -6.54
C GLY A 227 26.35 16.04 -5.21
N ALA A 228 25.25 16.09 -4.48
CA ALA A 228 25.16 16.80 -3.22
C ALA A 228 25.54 15.89 -2.02
N LYS A 229 25.79 16.53 -0.87
CA LYS A 229 26.14 15.84 0.36
C LYS A 229 24.88 15.65 1.24
N PRO A 230 24.48 14.42 1.61
CA PRO A 230 23.48 14.21 2.62
C PRO A 230 24.02 14.62 4.01
N VAL A 231 23.23 15.39 4.74
CA VAL A 231 23.46 15.76 6.13
C VAL A 231 22.35 15.14 6.98
N PHE A 232 22.73 14.31 7.93
CA PHE A 232 21.73 13.60 8.72
C PHE A 232 21.32 14.38 9.95
N ALA A 233 20.01 14.36 10.23
CA ALA A 233 19.39 14.86 11.46
C ALA A 233 18.54 13.74 12.07
N ASP A 234 18.70 13.48 13.37
CA ASP A 234 18.08 12.34 14.05
C ASP A 234 16.54 12.46 14.10
N ILE A 235 15.90 11.33 14.30
CA ILE A 235 14.45 11.18 14.30
C ILE A 235 13.81 11.52 15.66
N ASN A 236 12.50 11.68 15.65
CA ASN A 236 11.65 11.60 16.82
C ASN A 236 11.49 10.12 17.21
N ASP A 237 11.70 9.79 18.46
CA ASP A 237 11.65 8.44 19.02
C ASP A 237 10.25 7.81 19.00
N VAL A 238 9.21 8.63 18.84
CA VAL A 238 7.81 8.19 18.80
C VAL A 238 7.33 8.00 17.36
N THR A 239 7.53 9.01 16.51
CA THR A 239 6.99 9.00 15.12
C THR A 239 7.95 8.44 14.09
N PHE A 240 9.22 8.24 14.44
CA PHE A 240 10.32 7.85 13.55
C PHE A 240 10.62 8.85 12.42
N ASN A 241 9.94 9.99 12.39
CA ASN A 241 10.15 11.05 11.44
C ASN A 241 11.21 12.04 11.95
N ILE A 242 11.83 12.77 11.02
CA ILE A 242 12.88 13.75 11.34
C ILE A 242 12.38 14.84 12.28
N LYS A 243 13.22 15.28 13.20
CA LYS A 243 12.92 16.29 14.21
C LYS A 243 13.39 17.68 13.77
N ALA A 244 12.52 18.68 13.82
CA ALA A 244 12.84 20.03 13.38
C ALA A 244 14.01 20.67 14.14
N GLU A 245 14.11 20.43 15.47
CA GLU A 245 15.20 20.94 16.29
C GLU A 245 16.56 20.33 15.90
N HIS A 246 16.55 19.10 15.38
CA HIS A 246 17.77 18.47 14.86
C HIS A 246 18.12 19.03 13.48
N ILE A 247 17.14 19.32 12.63
CA ILE A 247 17.34 20.01 11.34
C ILE A 247 18.05 21.35 11.56
N GLU A 248 17.53 22.19 12.48
CA GLU A 248 18.07 23.55 12.72
C GLU A 248 19.55 23.54 13.07
N ARG A 249 20.00 22.55 13.85
CA ARG A 249 21.42 22.38 14.22
C ARG A 249 22.32 21.97 13.05
N CYS A 250 21.75 21.40 12.01
CA CYS A 250 22.47 20.91 10.83
C CYS A 250 22.58 21.94 9.71
N ILE A 251 21.89 23.10 9.81
CA ILE A 251 21.89 24.12 8.74
C ILE A 251 23.22 24.81 8.66
N THR A 252 23.81 24.83 7.45
CA THR A 252 25.05 25.53 7.10
C THR A 252 24.79 26.47 5.90
N PRO A 253 25.73 27.34 5.52
CA PRO A 253 25.65 28.13 4.30
C PRO A 253 25.55 27.30 3.00
N LYS A 254 25.93 26.01 3.06
CA LYS A 254 25.84 25.05 1.94
C LYS A 254 24.50 24.35 1.86
N THR A 255 23.69 24.41 2.90
CA THR A 255 22.37 23.75 2.92
C THR A 255 21.46 24.41 1.89
N LYS A 256 20.86 23.60 0.99
CA LYS A 256 19.95 24.04 -0.06
C LYS A 256 18.55 23.47 0.09
N ALA A 257 18.44 22.29 0.71
CA ALA A 257 17.14 21.66 0.88
C ALA A 257 17.03 20.87 2.20
N ILE A 258 15.79 20.67 2.60
CA ILE A 258 15.38 19.68 3.59
C ILE A 258 14.56 18.62 2.85
N MET A 259 14.90 17.35 3.08
CA MET A 259 14.17 16.20 2.53
C MET A 259 13.58 15.38 3.69
N PRO A 260 12.41 15.81 4.24
CA PRO A 260 11.72 15.04 5.26
C PRO A 260 11.14 13.76 4.64
N VAL A 261 11.18 12.67 5.40
CA VAL A 261 10.54 11.42 5.04
C VAL A 261 9.23 11.29 5.81
N HIS A 262 8.16 10.87 5.14
CA HIS A 262 6.90 10.53 5.77
C HIS A 262 6.86 9.02 6.03
N LEU A 263 7.59 8.59 7.05
CA LEU A 263 7.90 7.18 7.27
C LEU A 263 6.66 6.39 7.70
N TYR A 264 6.54 5.17 7.21
CA TYR A 264 5.48 4.19 7.51
C TYR A 264 4.05 4.62 7.11
N GLY A 265 3.89 5.80 6.53
CA GLY A 265 2.58 6.32 6.13
C GLY A 265 2.03 7.41 7.04
N GLN A 266 2.88 8.02 7.88
CA GLN A 266 2.55 9.19 8.69
C GLN A 266 3.42 10.38 8.31
N CYS A 267 2.81 11.55 8.10
CA CYS A 267 3.55 12.76 7.79
C CYS A 267 4.54 13.12 8.90
N ALA A 268 5.69 13.67 8.51
CA ALA A 268 6.56 14.41 9.42
C ALA A 268 5.83 15.66 9.95
N ASP A 269 6.31 16.22 11.05
CA ASP A 269 5.80 17.50 11.57
C ASP A 269 6.25 18.65 10.66
N MET A 270 5.43 18.94 9.65
CA MET A 270 5.82 19.83 8.56
C MET A 270 5.79 21.31 8.93
N GLU A 271 4.97 21.74 9.89
CA GLU A 271 4.89 23.17 10.22
C GLU A 271 6.23 23.76 10.69
N PRO A 272 6.92 23.19 11.69
CA PRO A 272 8.22 23.68 12.09
C PRO A 272 9.29 23.48 11.00
N ILE A 273 9.21 22.41 10.20
CA ILE A 273 10.12 22.19 9.06
C ILE A 273 9.98 23.30 8.03
N MET A 274 8.75 23.62 7.63
CA MET A 274 8.45 24.70 6.67
C MET A 274 8.84 26.09 7.23
N ALA A 275 8.70 26.32 8.53
CA ALA A 275 9.16 27.54 9.18
C ALA A 275 10.70 27.70 9.07
N LEU A 276 11.46 26.62 9.32
CA LEU A 276 12.92 26.61 9.13
C LEU A 276 13.30 26.81 7.66
N ALA A 277 12.64 26.12 6.74
CA ALA A 277 12.88 26.25 5.30
C ALA A 277 12.68 27.70 4.84
N LYS A 278 11.58 28.33 5.26
CA LYS A 278 11.31 29.75 4.97
C LYS A 278 12.37 30.69 5.56
N LYS A 279 12.76 30.47 6.83
CA LYS A 279 13.78 31.28 7.53
C LYS A 279 15.12 31.27 6.83
N HIS A 280 15.51 30.13 6.25
CA HIS A 280 16.82 29.90 5.64
C HIS A 280 16.79 29.84 4.11
N ASN A 281 15.64 30.12 3.48
CA ASN A 281 15.41 30.04 2.03
C ASN A 281 15.80 28.67 1.45
N LEU A 282 15.35 27.58 2.08
CA LEU A 282 15.60 26.21 1.69
C LEU A 282 14.40 25.65 0.93
N ILE A 283 14.65 24.75 -0.02
CA ILE A 283 13.63 23.97 -0.72
C ILE A 283 13.25 22.75 0.15
N VAL A 284 11.98 22.41 0.17
CA VAL A 284 11.47 21.21 0.87
C VAL A 284 10.99 20.17 -0.15
N ILE A 285 11.65 19.00 -0.15
CA ILE A 285 11.30 17.86 -1.00
C ILE A 285 10.79 16.75 -0.09
N GLU A 286 9.49 16.46 -0.13
CA GLU A 286 8.89 15.40 0.65
C GLU A 286 9.25 14.03 0.06
N ASP A 287 9.95 13.17 0.81
CA ASP A 287 9.98 11.74 0.50
C ASP A 287 8.70 11.10 1.03
N ALA A 288 7.70 11.08 0.18
CA ALA A 288 6.35 10.57 0.46
C ALA A 288 6.15 9.15 -0.09
N ALA A 289 7.24 8.40 -0.35
CA ALA A 289 7.20 7.06 -0.96
C ALA A 289 6.36 6.03 -0.17
N GLN A 290 6.03 6.29 1.08
CA GLN A 290 5.21 5.42 1.94
C GLN A 290 3.91 6.09 2.41
N SER A 291 3.53 7.26 1.89
CA SER A 291 2.52 8.08 2.54
C SER A 291 1.49 8.70 1.61
N ILE A 292 1.28 8.10 0.42
CA ILE A 292 0.21 8.57 -0.45
C ILE A 292 -1.14 8.52 0.27
N GLY A 293 -1.84 9.65 0.33
CA GLY A 293 -3.11 9.79 1.03
C GLY A 293 -3.00 10.14 2.52
N SER A 294 -1.78 10.17 3.13
CA SER A 294 -1.64 10.68 4.49
C SER A 294 -1.87 12.19 4.56
N GLU A 295 -2.24 12.68 5.75
CA GLU A 295 -2.59 14.08 5.95
C GLU A 295 -1.84 14.70 7.11
N TYR A 296 -1.53 15.98 6.95
CA TYR A 296 -1.06 16.86 7.98
C TYR A 296 -1.87 18.14 7.96
N LYS A 297 -2.65 18.43 9.04
CA LYS A 297 -3.49 19.62 9.17
C LYS A 297 -4.39 19.87 7.94
N ASN A 298 -5.10 18.84 7.51
CA ASN A 298 -6.04 18.84 6.36
C ASN A 298 -5.38 19.03 4.97
N LYS A 299 -4.07 18.90 4.87
CA LYS A 299 -3.35 18.86 3.61
C LYS A 299 -2.76 17.49 3.38
N ARG A 300 -2.81 17.03 2.15
CA ARG A 300 -2.25 15.73 1.75
C ARG A 300 -0.72 15.78 1.67
N ALA A 301 -0.05 14.69 2.03
CA ALA A 301 1.34 14.48 1.68
C ALA A 301 1.56 14.71 0.18
N GLY A 302 2.67 15.33 -0.16
CA GLY A 302 2.99 15.78 -1.51
C GLY A 302 2.52 17.21 -1.84
N SER A 303 1.76 17.87 -0.93
CA SER A 303 1.38 19.28 -1.03
C SER A 303 1.91 20.14 0.11
N LEU A 304 2.74 19.55 0.97
CA LEU A 304 3.21 20.20 2.19
C LEU A 304 4.53 20.96 1.96
N GLY A 305 5.36 20.47 1.05
CA GLY A 305 6.62 21.08 0.62
C GLY A 305 6.53 21.70 -0.78
N ASP A 306 7.71 21.96 -1.39
CA ASP A 306 7.79 22.46 -2.76
C ASP A 306 7.57 21.36 -3.81
N MET A 307 8.00 20.14 -3.49
CA MET A 307 7.79 18.92 -4.28
C MET A 307 7.50 17.73 -3.37
N GLY A 308 6.60 16.84 -3.79
CA GLY A 308 6.34 15.56 -3.14
C GLY A 308 6.71 14.39 -4.05
N CYS A 309 7.47 13.42 -3.53
CA CYS A 309 7.98 12.27 -4.28
C CYS A 309 7.31 10.98 -3.81
N PHE A 310 6.62 10.30 -4.72
CA PHE A 310 5.92 9.06 -4.44
C PHE A 310 6.51 7.89 -5.21
N SER A 311 6.40 6.69 -4.63
CA SER A 311 6.77 5.42 -5.24
C SER A 311 5.54 4.61 -5.54
N PHE A 312 5.50 4.01 -6.73
CA PHE A 312 4.53 3.01 -7.14
C PHE A 312 5.13 1.60 -7.19
N PHE A 313 6.20 1.34 -6.41
CA PHE A 313 6.69 -0.03 -6.25
C PHE A 313 5.54 -0.96 -5.81
N PRO A 314 5.45 -2.20 -6.31
CA PRO A 314 4.27 -3.06 -6.12
C PRO A 314 3.76 -3.21 -4.68
N ALA A 315 4.66 -3.17 -3.69
CA ALA A 315 4.31 -3.28 -2.27
C ALA A 315 3.80 -1.97 -1.63
N LYS A 316 3.69 -0.87 -2.37
CA LYS A 316 3.15 0.40 -1.86
C LYS A 316 1.63 0.38 -1.83
N ASN A 317 1.02 1.23 -0.98
CA ASN A 317 -0.43 1.36 -0.88
C ASN A 317 -1.10 1.60 -2.23
N LEU A 318 -0.41 2.32 -3.12
CA LEU A 318 -0.76 2.47 -4.53
C LEU A 318 0.42 1.95 -5.36
N GLY A 319 0.48 0.64 -5.59
CA GLY A 319 1.56 -0.01 -6.34
C GLY A 319 1.20 -0.26 -7.80
N ALA A 320 2.16 -0.09 -8.70
CA ALA A 320 2.10 -0.54 -10.09
C ALA A 320 2.33 -2.06 -10.20
N PHE A 321 2.37 -2.60 -11.41
CA PHE A 321 2.78 -3.98 -11.71
C PHE A 321 4.25 -4.02 -12.18
N GLY A 322 5.07 -3.21 -11.56
CA GLY A 322 6.49 -3.00 -11.82
C GLY A 322 6.94 -1.71 -11.16
N ASP A 323 8.01 -1.12 -11.66
CA ASP A 323 8.49 0.16 -11.16
C ASP A 323 7.63 1.33 -11.64
N GLY A 324 7.56 2.37 -10.82
CA GLY A 324 6.91 3.62 -11.11
C GLY A 324 7.05 4.62 -9.96
N GLY A 325 6.80 5.86 -10.25
CA GLY A 325 6.79 6.95 -9.29
C GLY A 325 6.14 8.20 -9.86
N ILE A 326 5.99 9.21 -9.03
CA ILE A 326 5.43 10.49 -9.46
C ILE A 326 5.96 11.61 -8.56
N VAL A 327 6.17 12.78 -9.13
CA VAL A 327 6.51 14.01 -8.40
C VAL A 327 5.31 14.95 -8.47
N THR A 328 4.88 15.47 -7.34
CA THR A 328 3.85 16.50 -7.25
C THR A 328 4.46 17.87 -6.93
N THR A 329 3.88 18.94 -7.45
CA THR A 329 4.29 20.32 -7.15
C THR A 329 3.17 21.31 -7.50
N SER A 330 3.18 22.47 -6.85
CA SER A 330 2.33 23.60 -7.23
C SER A 330 3.08 24.73 -7.92
N SER A 331 4.39 24.57 -8.13
CA SER A 331 5.27 25.54 -8.82
C SER A 331 5.30 25.32 -10.32
N ASP A 332 4.95 26.35 -11.10
CA ASP A 332 5.02 26.32 -12.58
C ASP A 332 6.47 26.08 -13.07
N ASP A 333 7.46 26.72 -12.43
CA ASP A 333 8.87 26.59 -12.78
C ASP A 333 9.40 25.17 -12.55
N LEU A 334 9.12 24.59 -11.38
CA LEU A 334 9.52 23.21 -11.06
C LEU A 334 8.84 22.19 -11.98
N TYR A 335 7.56 22.38 -12.26
CA TYR A 335 6.82 21.53 -13.21
C TYR A 335 7.46 21.51 -14.59
N GLU A 336 7.77 22.68 -15.16
CA GLU A 336 8.41 22.75 -16.48
C GLU A 336 9.79 22.12 -16.48
N LYS A 337 10.59 22.32 -15.42
CA LYS A 337 11.90 21.68 -15.25
C LYS A 337 11.78 20.15 -15.18
N LEU A 338 10.87 19.64 -14.36
CA LEU A 338 10.62 18.18 -14.22
C LEU A 338 10.24 17.55 -15.56
N LYS A 339 9.34 18.17 -16.33
CA LYS A 339 8.95 17.67 -17.67
C LYS A 339 10.12 17.59 -18.64
N VAL A 340 11.00 18.57 -18.62
CA VAL A 340 12.19 18.62 -19.48
C VAL A 340 13.22 17.56 -19.05
N LEU A 341 13.53 17.49 -17.75
CA LEU A 341 14.49 16.54 -17.19
C LEU A 341 14.06 15.09 -17.40
N ARG A 342 12.75 14.80 -17.32
CA ARG A 342 12.16 13.47 -17.55
C ARG A 342 12.48 12.87 -18.91
N VAL A 343 12.76 13.71 -19.89
CA VAL A 343 13.04 13.33 -21.30
C VAL A 343 14.43 13.81 -21.74
N HIS A 344 15.45 13.49 -20.93
CA HIS A 344 16.87 13.79 -21.21
C HIS A 344 17.20 15.29 -21.32
N GLY A 345 16.40 16.18 -20.71
CA GLY A 345 16.63 17.63 -20.81
C GLY A 345 16.24 18.23 -22.15
N SER A 346 15.40 17.55 -22.94
CA SER A 346 15.05 17.91 -24.32
C SER A 346 13.83 18.83 -24.40
N LYS A 347 14.00 20.03 -24.99
CA LYS A 347 12.90 20.95 -25.34
C LYS A 347 13.35 21.95 -26.39
N PRO A 348 12.85 21.93 -27.67
CA PRO A 348 12.00 20.88 -28.27
C PRO A 348 12.74 19.54 -28.43
N LYS A 349 12.08 18.51 -28.91
CA LYS A 349 12.64 17.16 -29.12
C LYS A 349 14.00 17.23 -29.86
N TYR A 350 15.00 16.51 -29.34
CA TYR A 350 16.40 16.47 -29.81
C TYR A 350 17.23 17.73 -29.55
N TYR A 351 16.67 18.76 -28.90
CA TYR A 351 17.46 19.93 -28.47
C TYR A 351 17.56 19.92 -26.94
N HIS A 352 18.73 19.59 -26.43
CA HIS A 352 18.98 19.38 -25.01
C HIS A 352 19.50 20.66 -24.35
N LYS A 353 18.71 21.24 -23.44
CA LYS A 353 19.08 22.47 -22.69
C LYS A 353 19.69 22.16 -21.33
N SER A 354 19.52 20.94 -20.83
CA SER A 354 20.08 20.46 -19.58
C SER A 354 20.37 18.97 -19.67
N ILE A 355 21.16 18.45 -18.74
CA ILE A 355 21.38 17.01 -18.59
C ILE A 355 20.21 16.45 -17.79
N GLY A 356 19.39 15.66 -18.43
CA GLY A 356 18.30 14.90 -17.81
C GLY A 356 18.54 13.39 -17.94
N GLY A 357 17.48 12.59 -17.78
CA GLY A 357 17.56 11.15 -17.89
C GLY A 357 16.34 10.55 -18.59
N ASN A 358 16.34 9.24 -18.73
CA ASN A 358 15.14 8.48 -19.07
C ASN A 358 14.36 8.19 -17.78
N PHE A 359 13.64 9.21 -17.30
CA PHE A 359 12.85 9.12 -16.07
C PHE A 359 11.35 8.96 -16.36
N ARG A 360 10.98 8.43 -17.50
CA ARG A 360 9.57 8.30 -17.92
C ARG A 360 8.87 7.17 -17.18
N LEU A 361 7.61 7.41 -16.78
CA LEU A 361 6.69 6.36 -16.38
C LEU A 361 6.12 5.70 -17.64
N ASP A 362 6.11 4.37 -17.69
CA ASP A 362 5.50 3.61 -18.77
C ASP A 362 3.98 3.76 -18.76
N ALA A 363 3.37 3.87 -19.95
CA ALA A 363 1.93 4.05 -20.08
C ALA A 363 1.15 2.83 -19.54
N LEU A 364 1.68 1.61 -19.65
CA LEU A 364 1.11 0.42 -19.04
C LEU A 364 1.01 0.55 -17.52
N GLN A 365 2.12 0.95 -16.87
CA GLN A 365 2.13 1.15 -15.43
C GLN A 365 1.22 2.31 -15.00
N ALA A 366 1.18 3.39 -15.78
CA ALA A 366 0.26 4.50 -15.53
C ALA A 366 -1.22 4.06 -15.59
N GLY A 367 -1.59 3.19 -16.54
CA GLY A 367 -2.92 2.59 -16.63
C GLY A 367 -3.27 1.78 -15.39
N VAL A 368 -2.37 0.89 -14.95
CA VAL A 368 -2.54 0.07 -13.75
C VAL A 368 -2.72 0.95 -12.50
N VAL A 369 -1.84 1.92 -12.29
CA VAL A 369 -1.92 2.81 -11.12
C VAL A 369 -3.19 3.66 -11.15
N LYS A 370 -3.61 4.12 -12.34
CA LYS A 370 -4.84 4.90 -12.52
C LYS A 370 -6.09 4.08 -12.15
N ALA A 371 -6.16 2.81 -12.56
CA ALA A 371 -7.25 1.91 -12.19
C ALA A 371 -7.29 1.72 -10.66
N LYS A 372 -6.15 1.40 -10.04
CA LYS A 372 -6.02 1.19 -8.60
C LYS A 372 -6.30 2.42 -7.76
N LEU A 373 -6.06 3.62 -8.28
CA LEU A 373 -6.32 4.87 -7.57
C LEU A 373 -7.78 5.03 -7.14
N SER A 374 -8.72 4.49 -7.91
CA SER A 374 -10.16 4.51 -7.59
C SER A 374 -10.51 3.72 -6.32
N TYR A 375 -9.67 2.77 -5.93
CA TYR A 375 -9.83 1.92 -4.76
C TYR A 375 -9.02 2.40 -3.54
N LEU A 376 -8.06 3.31 -3.75
CA LEU A 376 -7.07 3.70 -2.73
C LEU A 376 -7.70 4.21 -1.42
N GLU A 377 -8.77 5.00 -1.49
CA GLU A 377 -9.44 5.52 -0.29
C GLU A 377 -10.05 4.38 0.54
N GLY A 378 -10.74 3.43 -0.11
CA GLY A 378 -11.30 2.25 0.56
C GLY A 378 -10.21 1.38 1.18
N TRP A 379 -9.12 1.14 0.45
CA TRP A 379 -7.98 0.37 0.96
C TRP A 379 -7.28 1.06 2.13
N THR A 380 -7.13 2.37 2.07
CA THR A 380 -6.54 3.15 3.16
C THR A 380 -7.40 3.06 4.41
N GLU A 381 -8.72 3.24 4.27
CA GLU A 381 -9.62 3.14 5.42
C GLU A 381 -9.61 1.73 6.03
N LYS A 382 -9.57 0.69 5.20
CA LYS A 382 -9.47 -0.69 5.67
C LYS A 382 -8.16 -0.96 6.43
N ARG A 383 -7.02 -0.44 5.94
CA ARG A 383 -5.74 -0.51 6.67
C ARG A 383 -5.82 0.18 8.04
N ARG A 384 -6.47 1.33 8.13
CA ARG A 384 -6.68 2.05 9.39
C ARG A 384 -7.55 1.28 10.37
N GLN A 385 -8.64 0.67 9.87
CA GLN A 385 -9.49 -0.23 10.67
C GLN A 385 -8.68 -1.43 11.18
N ASN A 386 -7.90 -2.07 10.32
CA ASN A 386 -7.04 -3.20 10.70
C ASN A 386 -5.98 -2.79 11.74
N ALA A 387 -5.40 -1.59 11.63
CA ALA A 387 -4.49 -1.07 12.66
C ALA A 387 -5.20 -0.86 13.99
N THR A 388 -6.44 -0.37 13.97
CA THR A 388 -7.27 -0.24 15.18
C THR A 388 -7.56 -1.60 15.82
N VAL A 389 -7.90 -2.62 15.02
CA VAL A 389 -8.11 -3.99 15.51
C VAL A 389 -6.83 -4.53 16.17
N TYR A 390 -5.66 -4.36 15.54
CA TYR A 390 -4.40 -4.74 16.17
C TYR A 390 -4.17 -4.04 17.51
N ASN A 391 -4.38 -2.73 17.58
CA ASN A 391 -4.21 -1.98 18.82
C ASN A 391 -5.12 -2.53 19.93
N GLN A 392 -6.38 -2.83 19.61
CA GLN A 392 -7.34 -3.41 20.56
C GLN A 392 -6.92 -4.81 21.02
N LEU A 393 -6.58 -5.69 20.09
CA LEU A 393 -6.14 -7.05 20.41
C LEU A 393 -4.89 -7.07 21.29
N LEU A 394 -3.88 -6.24 20.97
CA LEU A 394 -2.65 -6.15 21.72
C LEU A 394 -2.86 -5.55 23.13
N GLN A 395 -3.77 -4.59 23.28
CA GLN A 395 -4.16 -4.03 24.58
C GLN A 395 -4.95 -5.04 25.43
N GLN A 396 -5.95 -5.70 24.85
CA GLN A 396 -6.79 -6.71 25.54
C GLN A 396 -5.96 -7.89 26.07
N ASN A 397 -4.88 -8.24 25.36
CA ASN A 397 -3.95 -9.30 25.78
C ASN A 397 -2.81 -8.77 26.67
N ALA A 398 -2.90 -7.55 27.18
CA ALA A 398 -1.90 -6.91 28.06
C ALA A 398 -0.46 -6.89 27.47
N LEU A 399 -0.32 -6.88 26.14
CA LEU A 399 0.98 -6.93 25.46
C LEU A 399 1.67 -5.58 25.39
N THR A 400 0.96 -4.50 25.69
CA THR A 400 1.52 -3.12 25.69
C THR A 400 2.56 -2.88 26.79
N GLN A 401 2.70 -3.78 27.74
CA GLN A 401 3.82 -3.76 28.70
C GLN A 401 5.15 -4.26 28.10
N TYR A 402 5.10 -5.01 26.99
CA TYR A 402 6.27 -5.58 26.30
C TYR A 402 6.58 -4.89 24.99
N ILE A 403 5.56 -4.32 24.34
CA ILE A 403 5.67 -3.69 23.01
C ILE A 403 5.02 -2.32 23.00
N GLN A 404 5.62 -1.39 22.28
CA GLN A 404 5.02 -0.09 21.97
C GLN A 404 4.30 -0.17 20.63
N LEU A 405 3.07 0.30 20.60
CA LEU A 405 2.23 0.36 19.41
C LEU A 405 2.61 1.56 18.52
N PRO A 406 2.37 1.49 17.20
CA PRO A 406 2.57 2.64 16.32
C PRO A 406 1.64 3.79 16.72
N PRO A 407 2.17 5.01 16.93
CA PRO A 407 1.36 6.16 17.27
C PRO A 407 0.66 6.74 16.03
N GLU A 408 -0.58 7.18 16.17
CA GLU A 408 -1.24 8.05 15.21
C GLU A 408 -1.21 9.48 15.79
N VAL A 409 -0.19 10.26 15.43
CA VAL A 409 0.01 11.62 15.96
C VAL A 409 -0.76 12.64 15.13
N PHE A 410 -0.88 12.39 13.82
CA PHE A 410 -1.64 13.23 12.89
C PHE A 410 -2.87 12.49 12.35
N PRO A 411 -3.93 13.18 11.92
CA PRO A 411 -5.27 12.62 11.73
C PRO A 411 -5.39 11.47 10.72
N ARG A 412 -4.40 11.26 9.86
CA ARG A 412 -4.49 10.27 8.78
C ARG A 412 -3.17 9.56 8.54
N HIS A 413 -2.85 8.63 9.42
CA HIS A 413 -1.83 7.62 9.16
C HIS A 413 -2.39 6.59 8.17
N VAL A 414 -1.69 6.32 7.05
CA VAL A 414 -2.17 5.38 6.01
C VAL A 414 -1.61 3.96 6.18
N PHE A 415 -0.85 3.72 7.22
CA PHE A 415 -0.27 2.43 7.59
C PHE A 415 0.30 1.66 6.39
N ASN A 416 1.25 2.27 5.68
CA ASN A 416 2.03 1.53 4.69
C ASN A 416 2.74 0.34 5.37
N GLN A 417 3.21 0.54 6.60
CA GLN A 417 3.62 -0.51 7.53
C GLN A 417 2.94 -0.30 8.90
N TYR A 418 2.63 -1.39 9.59
CA TYR A 418 2.26 -1.40 11.00
C TYR A 418 3.48 -1.83 11.80
N VAL A 419 4.16 -0.87 12.40
CA VAL A 419 5.47 -1.08 13.05
C VAL A 419 5.35 -0.99 14.56
N ILE A 420 5.59 -2.10 15.23
CA ILE A 420 5.70 -2.16 16.69
C ILE A 420 7.16 -1.99 17.14
N ARG A 421 7.37 -1.59 18.39
CA ARG A 421 8.68 -1.59 19.02
C ARG A 421 8.71 -2.65 20.12
N ALA A 422 9.54 -3.68 19.94
CA ALA A 422 9.63 -4.86 20.83
C ALA A 422 10.90 -4.86 21.72
N GLY A 423 11.61 -3.73 21.78
CA GLY A 423 12.82 -3.58 22.58
C GLY A 423 13.91 -4.58 22.18
N SER A 424 14.71 -5.01 23.16
CA SER A 424 15.83 -5.94 22.97
C SER A 424 15.42 -7.34 22.51
N ARG A 425 14.14 -7.71 22.64
CA ARG A 425 13.61 -9.01 22.21
C ARG A 425 13.13 -9.06 20.75
N ARG A 426 13.33 -7.97 19.99
CA ARG A 426 12.86 -7.85 18.60
C ARG A 426 13.33 -8.99 17.69
N ASP A 427 14.61 -9.36 17.73
CA ASP A 427 15.16 -10.41 16.86
C ASP A 427 14.65 -11.81 17.23
N GLU A 428 14.51 -12.09 18.53
CA GLU A 428 13.89 -13.31 19.02
C GLU A 428 12.43 -13.41 18.59
N LEU A 429 11.66 -12.32 18.73
CA LEU A 429 10.27 -12.26 18.32
C LEU A 429 10.14 -12.48 16.80
N ARG A 430 10.99 -11.84 16.00
CA ARG A 430 11.03 -12.03 14.54
C ARG A 430 11.24 -13.49 14.16
N THR A 431 12.23 -14.15 14.78
CA THR A 431 12.52 -15.57 14.55
C THR A 431 11.31 -16.43 14.89
N PHE A 432 10.74 -16.23 16.07
CA PHE A 432 9.56 -16.97 16.53
C PHE A 432 8.34 -16.80 15.61
N LEU A 433 8.05 -15.58 15.15
CA LEU A 433 6.95 -15.31 14.23
C LEU A 433 7.17 -16.01 12.87
N ASN A 434 8.38 -15.95 12.33
CA ASN A 434 8.72 -16.63 11.07
C ASN A 434 8.60 -18.16 11.18
N GLU A 435 9.00 -18.77 12.30
CA GLU A 435 8.83 -20.18 12.59
C GLU A 435 7.34 -20.58 12.64
N ASN A 436 6.47 -19.64 13.08
CA ASN A 436 5.02 -19.79 13.05
C ASN A 436 4.39 -19.33 11.74
N LYS A 437 5.18 -19.19 10.66
CA LYS A 437 4.74 -18.79 9.30
C LYS A 437 4.02 -17.44 9.26
N ILE A 438 4.42 -16.52 10.12
CA ILE A 438 3.96 -15.13 10.11
C ILE A 438 5.09 -14.27 9.52
N GLY A 439 4.85 -13.72 8.33
CA GLY A 439 5.78 -12.82 7.67
C GLY A 439 5.94 -11.53 8.45
N CYS A 440 7.15 -11.14 8.76
CA CYS A 440 7.47 -9.88 9.41
C CYS A 440 8.84 -9.36 8.93
N GLU A 441 9.05 -8.03 8.98
CA GLU A 441 10.27 -7.43 8.44
C GLU A 441 10.75 -6.25 9.29
N ILE A 442 12.03 -5.91 9.15
CA ILE A 442 12.67 -4.78 9.83
C ILE A 442 12.90 -3.65 8.83
N TYR A 443 12.22 -2.54 9.01
CA TYR A 443 12.36 -1.32 8.21
C TYR A 443 12.91 -0.18 9.08
N TYR A 444 14.25 0.02 9.24
CA TYR A 444 15.34 -0.63 8.50
C TYR A 444 16.36 -1.16 9.52
N PRO A 445 17.08 -2.28 9.22
CA PRO A 445 17.97 -2.93 10.22
C PRO A 445 19.25 -2.15 10.52
N LEU A 446 19.65 -1.23 9.63
CA LEU A 446 20.86 -0.45 9.75
C LEU A 446 20.61 1.00 9.30
N PRO A 447 20.77 2.01 10.17
CA PRO A 447 20.65 3.41 9.78
C PRO A 447 21.67 3.81 8.74
N LEU A 448 21.32 4.75 7.87
CA LEU A 448 22.12 5.12 6.70
C LEU A 448 23.51 5.64 7.06
N HIS A 449 23.67 6.37 8.18
CA HIS A 449 24.94 6.94 8.60
C HIS A 449 26.02 5.90 8.94
N VAL A 450 25.65 4.65 9.20
CA VAL A 450 26.58 3.53 9.44
C VAL A 450 26.62 2.53 8.29
N GLN A 451 25.98 2.81 7.17
CA GLN A 451 26.15 2.06 5.93
C GLN A 451 27.54 2.30 5.34
N GLU A 452 28.18 1.26 4.85
CA GLU A 452 29.56 1.30 4.31
C GLU A 452 29.72 2.37 3.22
N CYS A 453 28.76 2.49 2.31
CA CYS A 453 28.79 3.43 1.19
C CYS A 453 28.73 4.92 1.62
N PHE A 454 28.30 5.20 2.85
CA PHE A 454 28.29 6.55 3.43
C PHE A 454 29.45 6.80 4.42
N GLY A 455 30.40 5.87 4.53
CA GLY A 455 31.56 6.00 5.43
C GLY A 455 32.40 7.29 5.21
N SER A 456 32.45 7.80 3.97
CA SER A 456 33.12 9.05 3.64
C SER A 456 32.48 10.29 4.26
N LEU A 457 31.25 10.21 4.76
CA LEU A 457 30.59 11.31 5.46
C LEU A 457 31.14 11.56 6.86
N GLY A 458 31.89 10.59 7.43
CA GLY A 458 32.56 10.71 8.72
C GLY A 458 31.71 10.46 9.95
N TYR A 459 30.44 10.05 9.77
CA TYR A 459 29.56 9.65 10.87
C TYR A 459 29.98 8.28 11.45
N LYS A 460 29.62 8.05 12.69
CA LYS A 460 29.92 6.80 13.40
C LYS A 460 28.73 6.37 14.27
N LYS A 461 28.77 5.13 14.74
CA LYS A 461 27.82 4.60 15.70
C LYS A 461 27.77 5.48 16.96
N GLY A 462 26.58 5.83 17.41
CA GLY A 462 26.30 6.71 18.53
C GLY A 462 25.97 8.16 18.15
N ASP A 463 26.17 8.57 16.88
CA ASP A 463 25.88 9.94 16.44
C ASP A 463 24.36 10.23 16.29
N PHE A 464 23.54 9.18 16.06
CA PHE A 464 22.08 9.27 15.92
C PHE A 464 21.38 8.21 16.76
N PRO A 465 21.34 8.41 18.10
CA PRO A 465 20.91 7.38 19.04
C PRO A 465 19.46 6.92 18.84
N GLU A 466 18.54 7.80 18.47
CA GLU A 466 17.13 7.42 18.26
C GLU A 466 16.95 6.59 16.99
N SER A 467 17.66 6.92 15.92
CA SER A 467 17.70 6.12 14.69
C SER A 467 18.30 4.75 14.90
N GLU A 468 19.39 4.66 15.68
CA GLU A 468 20.05 3.40 16.01
C GLU A 468 19.17 2.53 16.92
N LYS A 469 18.49 3.14 17.88
CA LYS A 469 17.54 2.46 18.76
C LYS A 469 16.34 1.93 17.95
N ALA A 470 15.78 2.74 17.04
CA ALA A 470 14.70 2.31 16.17
C ALA A 470 15.09 1.10 15.32
N ALA A 471 16.29 1.12 14.73
CA ALA A 471 16.81 0.00 13.92
C ALA A 471 16.95 -1.31 14.72
N ASN A 472 17.23 -1.22 16.01
CA ASN A 472 17.39 -2.38 16.87
C ASN A 472 16.09 -2.92 17.48
N GLU A 473 15.03 -2.09 17.56
CA GLU A 473 13.83 -2.41 18.35
C GLU A 473 12.55 -2.59 17.52
N THR A 474 12.51 -2.08 16.29
CA THR A 474 11.27 -2.05 15.48
C THR A 474 11.08 -3.34 14.69
N LEU A 475 9.80 -3.73 14.54
CA LEU A 475 9.36 -4.88 13.73
C LEU A 475 8.04 -4.54 13.06
N ALA A 476 7.95 -4.71 11.74
CA ALA A 476 6.72 -4.56 10.99
C ALA A 476 5.93 -5.88 11.01
N LEU A 477 4.65 -5.78 11.37
CA LEU A 477 3.68 -6.86 11.29
C LEU A 477 2.87 -6.75 9.99
N PRO A 478 2.25 -7.87 9.54
CA PRO A 478 1.39 -7.85 8.38
C PRO A 478 0.30 -6.79 8.50
N ILE A 479 0.19 -5.93 7.52
CA ILE A 479 -0.87 -4.93 7.41
C ILE A 479 -1.20 -4.76 5.93
N SER A 480 -2.43 -5.06 5.56
CA SER A 480 -2.97 -4.83 4.23
C SER A 480 -4.47 -4.55 4.37
N HIS A 481 -5.13 -4.18 3.29
CA HIS A 481 -6.58 -4.04 3.32
C HIS A 481 -7.29 -5.40 3.31
N GLU A 482 -6.57 -6.49 2.98
CA GLU A 482 -7.11 -7.85 2.89
C GLU A 482 -6.87 -8.69 4.14
N ILE A 483 -6.00 -8.27 5.06
CA ILE A 483 -5.77 -9.08 6.27
C ILE A 483 -7.07 -9.28 7.03
N THR A 484 -7.37 -10.53 7.35
CA THR A 484 -8.60 -10.88 8.09
C THR A 484 -8.41 -10.72 9.60
N GLN A 485 -9.52 -10.55 10.32
CA GLN A 485 -9.48 -10.49 11.77
C GLN A 485 -8.90 -11.78 12.38
N SER A 486 -9.24 -12.95 11.84
CA SER A 486 -8.69 -14.25 12.31
C SER A 486 -7.16 -14.32 12.14
N GLN A 487 -6.61 -13.76 11.05
CA GLN A 487 -5.17 -13.65 10.87
C GLN A 487 -4.54 -12.71 11.91
N GLN A 488 -5.19 -11.58 12.21
CA GLN A 488 -4.72 -10.65 13.24
C GLN A 488 -4.76 -11.29 14.64
N GLU A 489 -5.84 -12.01 14.97
CA GLU A 489 -5.97 -12.77 16.22
C GLU A 489 -4.88 -13.83 16.34
N TYR A 490 -4.59 -14.57 15.26
CA TYR A 490 -3.50 -15.54 15.22
C TYR A 490 -2.13 -14.89 15.49
N ILE A 491 -1.83 -13.77 14.83
CA ILE A 491 -0.58 -13.03 15.03
C ILE A 491 -0.44 -12.60 16.49
N VAL A 492 -1.50 -12.00 17.05
CA VAL A 492 -1.50 -11.50 18.43
C VAL A 492 -1.39 -12.66 19.44
N GLU A 493 -2.04 -13.78 19.20
CA GLU A 493 -1.91 -14.97 20.04
C GLU A 493 -0.47 -15.51 20.01
N LYS A 494 0.20 -15.55 18.86
CA LYS A 494 1.61 -15.96 18.81
C LYS A 494 2.54 -14.96 19.53
N ILE A 495 2.29 -13.66 19.41
CA ILE A 495 3.03 -12.64 20.17
C ILE A 495 2.80 -12.85 21.68
N ARG A 496 1.56 -13.15 22.09
CA ARG A 496 1.22 -13.45 23.50
C ARG A 496 2.01 -14.66 24.03
N ARG A 497 1.99 -15.77 23.29
CA ARG A 497 2.77 -16.97 23.64
C ARG A 497 4.27 -16.69 23.79
N PHE A 498 4.82 -15.90 22.87
CA PHE A 498 6.24 -15.52 22.93
C PHE A 498 6.61 -14.75 24.19
N PHE A 499 5.80 -13.79 24.61
CA PHE A 499 6.13 -12.96 25.77
C PHE A 499 5.77 -13.61 27.12
N LEU A 500 4.72 -14.45 27.18
CA LEU A 500 4.26 -15.09 28.40
C LEU A 500 4.87 -16.48 28.62
N GLY A 501 5.52 -17.07 27.61
CA GLY A 501 6.17 -18.38 27.72
C GLY A 501 5.19 -19.56 27.70
N GLU A 502 4.08 -19.42 26.99
CA GLU A 502 3.02 -20.44 26.84
C GLU A 502 3.18 -21.25 25.54
#